data_b60764c6ff2345b4510f0403d77c6023
#
_entry.id   b60764c6ff2345b4510f0403d77c6023
#
_cell.length_a   1.000
_cell.length_b   1.000
_cell.length_c   1.000
_cell.angle_alpha   90.00
_cell.angle_beta   90.00
_cell.angle_gamma   90.00
#
_symmetry.space_group_name_H-M   'P 1'
#
loop_
_entity.id
_entity.type
_entity.pdbx_description
1 polymer ?
#
loop_
_entity_poly.entity_id
_entity_poly.type
_entity_poly.pdbx_seq_one_letter_code
_entity_poly.pdbx_strand_id
1 'polypeptide(L)'
;RRNPVDGAYAEVKKRNGGARKSRRALTVEQQREFIDYVAKNPFFFHWYPFFVFLLGTGCRIGEAIGIRWDDVDMKKRTININHSLTYYTRSDNSFKCEFRVSEPKTEAGIRTIPMMGPVYEVLKSEYQRQQEEGFCVAEVDGMTNFIFTNRFGNPHNPQAVNRAIKRIVDTHNAEEEVEAKKKKREPIMLPRFSCHIFRHTFAS
;
A
#
# COMPACT_ATOMS: atom_id res chain seq x y z
N ARG A 1 21.04 37.76 13.93
CA ARG A 1 21.73 36.54 14.45
C ARG A 1 21.63 35.48 13.36
N ARG A 2 22.77 35.06 12.80
CA ARG A 2 22.81 33.92 11.84
C ARG A 2 22.44 32.64 12.59
N ASN A 3 21.58 31.85 11.99
CA ASN A 3 21.23 30.51 12.51
C ASN A 3 22.49 29.62 12.44
N PRO A 4 23.00 29.07 13.56
CA PRO A 4 24.22 28.26 13.56
C PRO A 4 24.10 26.96 12.73
N VAL A 5 22.90 26.62 12.25
CA VAL A 5 22.63 25.45 11.40
C VAL A 5 22.69 25.78 9.90
N ASP A 6 22.78 27.10 9.55
CA ASP A 6 22.94 27.54 8.16
C ASP A 6 24.30 27.09 7.61
N GLY A 7 24.29 26.09 6.75
CA GLY A 7 25.48 25.47 6.15
C GLY A 7 25.78 24.05 6.62
N ALA A 8 25.46 23.67 7.85
CA ALA A 8 25.70 22.32 8.37
C ALA A 8 24.92 21.26 7.54
N TYR A 9 23.69 21.61 7.11
CA TYR A 9 22.86 20.73 6.28
C TYR A 9 23.42 20.55 4.85
N ALA A 10 24.09 21.60 4.30
CA ALA A 10 24.73 21.54 2.99
C ALA A 10 25.99 20.66 3.03
N GLU A 11 26.73 20.73 4.13
CA GLU A 11 27.96 19.96 4.34
C GLU A 11 27.70 18.47 4.60
N VAL A 12 26.70 18.16 5.40
CA VAL A 12 26.21 16.77 5.61
C VAL A 12 25.69 16.16 4.29
N LYS A 13 25.00 16.95 3.47
CA LYS A 13 24.54 16.54 2.14
C LYS A 13 25.67 16.27 1.16
N LYS A 14 26.76 17.04 1.26
CA LYS A 14 27.98 16.88 0.46
C LYS A 14 28.81 15.66 0.89
N ARG A 15 28.93 15.40 2.19
CA ARG A 15 29.64 14.24 2.74
C ARG A 15 28.96 12.92 2.46
N ASN A 16 27.64 12.88 2.47
CA ASN A 16 26.87 11.65 2.24
C ASN A 16 26.63 11.33 0.77
N GLY A 17 27.22 12.06 -0.18
CA GLY A 17 27.33 11.73 -1.62
C GLY A 17 26.12 11.07 -2.29
N GLY A 18 24.97 11.13 -1.64
CA GLY A 18 23.79 10.40 -2.06
C GLY A 18 23.11 11.09 -3.24
N ALA A 19 23.48 10.69 -4.44
CA ALA A 19 22.55 10.81 -5.55
C ALA A 19 21.21 10.26 -5.04
N ARG A 20 20.16 11.11 -4.97
CA ARG A 20 18.80 10.65 -4.69
C ARG A 20 18.51 9.57 -5.73
N LYS A 21 18.49 8.31 -5.30
CA LYS A 21 17.97 7.24 -6.18
C LYS A 21 16.61 7.71 -6.64
N SER A 22 16.48 8.04 -7.91
CA SER A 22 15.20 8.44 -8.47
C SER A 22 14.23 7.29 -8.22
N ARG A 23 13.18 7.54 -7.45
CA ARG A 23 12.12 6.56 -7.21
C ARG A 23 11.36 6.45 -8.52
N ARG A 24 11.71 5.48 -9.33
CA ARG A 24 11.05 5.24 -10.61
C ARG A 24 9.73 4.53 -10.34
N ALA A 25 8.66 5.01 -10.98
CA ALA A 25 7.39 4.28 -11.08
C ALA A 25 7.61 2.91 -11.74
N LEU A 26 6.73 1.97 -11.50
CA LEU A 26 6.72 0.72 -12.25
C LEU A 26 6.30 1.01 -13.70
N THR A 27 6.90 0.32 -14.65
CA THR A 27 6.40 0.33 -16.04
C THR A 27 5.02 -0.34 -16.09
N VAL A 28 4.26 -0.08 -17.15
CA VAL A 28 2.95 -0.72 -17.35
C VAL A 28 3.08 -2.25 -17.39
N GLU A 29 4.15 -2.76 -17.98
CA GLU A 29 4.45 -4.18 -18.03
C GLU A 29 4.73 -4.75 -16.63
N GLN A 30 5.58 -4.08 -15.83
CA GLN A 30 5.88 -4.48 -14.46
C GLN A 30 4.65 -4.42 -13.54
N GLN A 31 3.74 -3.45 -13.75
CA GLN A 31 2.48 -3.38 -13.00
C GLN A 31 1.59 -4.59 -13.32
N ARG A 32 1.42 -4.89 -14.60
CA ARG A 32 0.62 -6.05 -15.06
C ARG A 32 1.20 -7.33 -14.51
N GLU A 33 2.50 -7.54 -14.69
CA GLU A 33 3.20 -8.72 -14.21
C GLU A 33 3.03 -8.92 -12.71
N PHE A 34 3.22 -7.85 -11.91
CA PHE A 34 3.02 -7.90 -10.45
C PHE A 34 1.59 -8.28 -10.07
N ILE A 35 0.59 -7.62 -10.66
CA ILE A 35 -0.83 -7.87 -10.34
C ILE A 35 -1.27 -9.25 -10.80
N ASP A 36 -0.87 -9.65 -12.01
CA ASP A 36 -1.19 -10.97 -12.57
C ASP A 36 -0.57 -12.10 -11.75
N TYR A 37 0.67 -11.90 -11.30
CA TYR A 37 1.33 -12.86 -10.43
C TYR A 37 0.62 -13.01 -9.08
N VAL A 38 0.28 -11.88 -8.44
CA VAL A 38 -0.47 -11.91 -7.18
C VAL A 38 -1.85 -12.56 -7.34
N ALA A 39 -2.55 -12.26 -8.44
CA ALA A 39 -3.87 -12.84 -8.72
C ALA A 39 -3.86 -14.36 -8.93
N LYS A 40 -2.79 -14.89 -9.52
CA LYS A 40 -2.66 -16.32 -9.86
C LYS A 40 -2.00 -17.16 -8.77
N ASN A 41 -1.24 -16.52 -7.87
CA ASN A 41 -0.48 -17.23 -6.85
C ASN A 41 -1.34 -17.46 -5.58
N PRO A 42 -1.64 -18.73 -5.20
CA PRO A 42 -2.53 -19.02 -4.08
C PRO A 42 -2.01 -18.53 -2.72
N PHE A 43 -0.68 -18.36 -2.57
CA PHE A 43 -0.09 -17.84 -1.33
C PHE A 43 -0.21 -16.31 -1.21
N PHE A 44 -0.36 -15.61 -2.35
CA PHE A 44 -0.37 -14.15 -2.38
C PHE A 44 -1.73 -13.56 -2.79
N PHE A 45 -2.66 -14.39 -3.26
CA PHE A 45 -3.97 -13.95 -3.75
C PHE A 45 -4.73 -13.06 -2.75
N HIS A 46 -4.62 -13.31 -1.47
CA HIS A 46 -5.27 -12.49 -0.43
C HIS A 46 -4.78 -11.02 -0.39
N TRP A 47 -3.64 -10.71 -1.02
CA TRP A 47 -3.15 -9.34 -1.18
C TRP A 47 -3.70 -8.65 -2.44
N TYR A 48 -4.31 -9.40 -3.36
CA TYR A 48 -4.76 -8.88 -4.64
C TYR A 48 -5.70 -7.69 -4.51
N PRO A 49 -6.79 -7.73 -3.71
CA PRO A 49 -7.70 -6.60 -3.56
C PRO A 49 -6.98 -5.34 -3.06
N PHE A 50 -6.08 -5.49 -2.11
CA PHE A 50 -5.34 -4.37 -1.52
C PHE A 50 -4.38 -3.72 -2.53
N PHE A 51 -3.65 -4.49 -3.31
CA PHE A 51 -2.72 -3.92 -4.29
C PHE A 51 -3.45 -3.31 -5.50
N VAL A 52 -4.56 -3.88 -5.94
CA VAL A 52 -5.41 -3.25 -6.96
C VAL A 52 -5.97 -1.93 -6.44
N PHE A 53 -6.41 -1.88 -5.19
CA PHE A 53 -6.86 -0.65 -4.55
C PHE A 53 -5.75 0.42 -4.52
N LEU A 54 -4.54 0.08 -4.08
CA LEU A 54 -3.41 1.02 -4.06
C LEU A 54 -3.05 1.56 -5.44
N LEU A 55 -2.99 0.69 -6.45
CA LEU A 55 -2.69 1.07 -7.83
C LEU A 55 -3.79 1.91 -8.46
N GLY A 56 -5.06 1.59 -8.20
CA GLY A 56 -6.19 2.27 -8.82
C GLY A 56 -6.65 3.54 -8.11
N THR A 57 -6.11 3.85 -6.91
CA THR A 57 -6.48 5.06 -6.14
C THR A 57 -5.33 6.01 -5.90
N GLY A 58 -4.10 5.53 -5.97
CA GLY A 58 -2.92 6.30 -5.61
C GLY A 58 -2.89 6.76 -4.15
N CYS A 59 -3.66 6.14 -3.25
CA CYS A 59 -3.70 6.46 -1.84
C CYS A 59 -2.34 6.29 -1.17
N ARG A 60 -2.09 7.08 -0.12
CA ARG A 60 -0.98 6.78 0.80
C ARG A 60 -1.25 5.49 1.55
N ILE A 61 -0.20 4.79 1.96
CA ILE A 61 -0.36 3.52 2.67
C ILE A 61 -1.24 3.64 3.92
N GLY A 62 -1.08 4.70 4.71
CA GLY A 62 -1.90 4.94 5.89
C GLY A 62 -3.38 5.20 5.57
N GLU A 63 -3.67 5.90 4.46
CA GLU A 63 -5.03 6.08 3.94
C GLU A 63 -5.63 4.75 3.52
N ALA A 64 -4.87 3.94 2.76
CA ALA A 64 -5.36 2.65 2.26
C ALA A 64 -5.61 1.60 3.34
N ILE A 65 -4.73 1.49 4.35
CA ILE A 65 -4.96 0.55 5.46
C ILE A 65 -6.06 1.03 6.42
N GLY A 66 -6.36 2.34 6.42
CA GLY A 66 -7.40 2.95 7.23
C GLY A 66 -8.78 2.99 6.58
N ILE A 67 -8.89 2.66 5.28
CA ILE A 67 -10.17 2.76 4.58
C ILE A 67 -11.22 1.81 5.18
N ARG A 68 -12.46 2.33 5.32
CA ARG A 68 -13.58 1.62 5.93
C ARG A 68 -14.74 1.51 4.95
N TRP A 69 -15.67 0.58 5.19
CA TRP A 69 -16.90 0.51 4.40
C TRP A 69 -17.74 1.78 4.49
N ASP A 70 -17.68 2.50 5.62
CA ASP A 70 -18.37 3.79 5.82
C ASP A 70 -17.83 4.91 4.91
N ASP A 71 -16.61 4.75 4.38
CA ASP A 71 -15.97 5.72 3.48
C ASP A 71 -16.23 5.43 2.00
N VAL A 72 -16.94 4.33 1.68
CA VAL A 72 -17.15 3.83 0.31
C VAL A 72 -18.61 3.95 -0.10
N ASP A 73 -18.88 4.70 -1.16
CA ASP A 73 -20.20 4.75 -1.80
C ASP A 73 -20.17 3.92 -3.09
N MET A 74 -20.62 2.66 -2.99
CA MET A 74 -20.67 1.74 -4.13
C MET A 74 -21.63 2.19 -5.21
N LYS A 75 -22.70 2.93 -4.87
CA LYS A 75 -23.71 3.42 -5.84
C LYS A 75 -23.16 4.57 -6.65
N LYS A 76 -22.54 5.56 -5.98
CA LYS A 76 -21.91 6.69 -6.63
C LYS A 76 -20.54 6.39 -7.19
N ARG A 77 -19.97 5.23 -6.85
CA ARG A 77 -18.60 4.83 -7.18
C ARG A 77 -17.56 5.86 -6.72
N THR A 78 -17.65 6.23 -5.46
CA THR A 78 -16.72 7.18 -4.83
C THR A 78 -16.16 6.66 -3.52
N ILE A 79 -14.96 7.12 -3.18
CA ILE A 79 -14.26 6.80 -1.94
C ILE A 79 -13.89 8.11 -1.27
N ASN A 80 -14.25 8.26 -0.01
CA ASN A 80 -13.92 9.44 0.78
C ASN A 80 -12.64 9.19 1.59
N ILE A 81 -11.59 9.94 1.29
CA ILE A 81 -10.31 9.87 2.02
C ILE A 81 -10.32 11.03 3.03
N ASN A 82 -10.59 10.73 4.28
CA ASN A 82 -10.75 11.70 5.36
C ASN A 82 -9.85 11.42 6.57
N HIS A 83 -9.18 10.28 6.61
CA HIS A 83 -8.28 9.90 7.69
C HIS A 83 -7.18 8.95 7.19
N SER A 84 -6.26 8.61 8.07
CA SER A 84 -5.23 7.59 7.83
C SER A 84 -4.92 6.84 9.12
N LEU A 85 -4.52 5.58 9.02
CA LEU A 85 -3.96 4.83 10.14
C LEU A 85 -2.44 4.98 10.19
N THR A 86 -1.95 5.30 11.36
CA THR A 86 -0.53 5.28 11.70
C THR A 86 -0.24 4.10 12.61
N TYR A 87 0.83 3.34 12.31
CA TYR A 87 1.29 2.24 13.14
C TYR A 87 2.63 2.60 13.75
N TYR A 88 2.70 2.66 15.07
CA TYR A 88 3.86 3.16 15.80
C TYR A 88 4.16 2.31 17.04
N THR A 89 5.40 2.41 17.52
CA THR A 89 5.80 1.79 18.79
C THR A 89 5.42 2.72 19.93
N ARG A 90 4.78 2.19 20.96
CA ARG A 90 4.43 2.95 22.16
C ARG A 90 5.67 3.49 22.87
N SER A 91 5.54 4.69 23.43
CA SER A 91 6.62 5.35 24.18
C SER A 91 6.76 4.91 25.63
N ASP A 92 5.91 3.96 26.08
CA ASP A 92 5.84 3.48 27.45
C ASP A 92 6.84 2.35 27.79
N ASN A 93 7.89 2.20 26.99
CA ASN A 93 8.90 1.12 27.10
C ASN A 93 8.34 -0.31 27.00
N SER A 94 7.08 -0.49 26.61
CA SER A 94 6.46 -1.81 26.43
C SER A 94 6.89 -2.50 25.14
N PHE A 95 7.57 -1.79 24.23
CA PHE A 95 7.91 -2.24 22.86
C PHE A 95 6.70 -2.70 22.05
N LYS A 96 5.49 -2.44 22.52
CA LYS A 96 4.25 -2.77 21.82
C LYS A 96 3.98 -1.75 20.73
N CYS A 97 3.49 -2.22 19.60
CA CYS A 97 3.04 -1.37 18.52
C CYS A 97 1.52 -1.30 18.52
N GLU A 98 0.99 -0.14 18.20
CA GLU A 98 -0.45 0.08 18.09
C GLU A 98 -0.80 0.94 16.87
N PHE A 99 -2.07 0.87 16.48
CA PHE A 99 -2.64 1.77 15.48
C PHE A 99 -3.18 3.02 16.16
N ARG A 100 -3.13 4.12 15.41
CA ARG A 100 -3.79 5.37 15.76
C ARG A 100 -4.40 5.99 14.51
N VAL A 101 -5.58 6.55 14.66
CA VAL A 101 -6.20 7.37 13.62
C VAL A 101 -5.48 8.73 13.58
N SER A 102 -5.16 9.18 12.39
CA SER A 102 -4.62 10.52 12.13
C SER A 102 -5.48 11.22 11.12
N GLU A 103 -5.92 12.42 11.47
CA GLU A 103 -6.58 13.31 10.53
C GLU A 103 -5.57 13.90 9.52
N PRO A 104 -6.01 14.25 8.31
CA PRO A 104 -5.17 14.95 7.36
C PRO A 104 -4.72 16.30 7.94
N LYS A 105 -3.43 16.61 7.79
CA LYS A 105 -2.86 17.88 8.29
C LYS A 105 -3.40 19.14 7.59
N THR A 106 -4.07 18.98 6.48
CA THR A 106 -4.62 20.06 5.65
C THR A 106 -5.98 19.65 5.09
N GLU A 107 -6.86 20.61 4.85
CA GLU A 107 -8.16 20.37 4.19
C GLU A 107 -8.01 19.67 2.83
N ALA A 108 -6.97 19.98 2.07
CA ALA A 108 -6.66 19.29 0.81
C ALA A 108 -6.33 17.80 0.99
N GLY A 109 -6.09 17.34 2.22
CA GLY A 109 -5.95 15.92 2.54
C GLY A 109 -7.28 15.19 2.57
N ILE A 110 -8.36 15.89 2.84
CA ILE A 110 -9.74 15.37 2.78
C ILE A 110 -10.19 15.50 1.32
N ARG A 111 -10.52 14.36 0.73
CA ARG A 111 -10.90 14.33 -0.69
C ARG A 111 -11.78 13.14 -1.00
N THR A 112 -12.68 13.32 -1.94
CA THR A 112 -13.44 12.22 -2.56
C THR A 112 -12.80 11.88 -3.89
N ILE A 113 -12.49 10.61 -4.08
CA ILE A 113 -11.90 10.10 -5.32
C ILE A 113 -12.88 9.20 -6.07
N PRO A 114 -12.88 9.19 -7.41
CA PRO A 114 -13.69 8.26 -8.18
C PRO A 114 -13.15 6.84 -8.05
N MET A 115 -14.05 5.88 -8.06
CA MET A 115 -13.73 4.46 -8.03
C MET A 115 -13.64 3.92 -9.46
N MET A 116 -12.42 3.66 -9.91
CA MET A 116 -12.17 3.07 -11.23
C MET A 116 -12.70 1.62 -11.28
N GLY A 117 -13.00 1.14 -12.49
CA GLY A 117 -13.59 -0.19 -12.68
C GLY A 117 -12.91 -1.32 -11.91
N PRO A 118 -11.59 -1.51 -12.03
CA PRO A 118 -10.89 -2.56 -11.28
C PRO A 118 -11.02 -2.43 -9.75
N VAL A 119 -11.01 -1.18 -9.24
CA VAL A 119 -11.18 -0.91 -7.79
C VAL A 119 -12.61 -1.28 -7.36
N TYR A 120 -13.60 -0.94 -8.17
CA TYR A 120 -14.99 -1.29 -7.91
C TYR A 120 -15.17 -2.82 -7.80
N GLU A 121 -14.63 -3.58 -8.75
CA GLU A 121 -14.77 -5.04 -8.77
C GLU A 121 -14.10 -5.70 -7.56
N VAL A 122 -12.89 -5.27 -7.18
CA VAL A 122 -12.22 -5.85 -6.01
C VAL A 122 -12.93 -5.48 -4.70
N LEU A 123 -13.44 -4.26 -4.57
CA LEU A 123 -14.20 -3.86 -3.37
C LEU A 123 -15.53 -4.61 -3.30
N LYS A 124 -16.21 -4.82 -4.44
CA LYS A 124 -17.43 -5.62 -4.50
C LYS A 124 -17.19 -7.07 -4.06
N SER A 125 -16.14 -7.71 -4.59
CA SER A 125 -15.75 -9.06 -4.21
C SER A 125 -15.35 -9.15 -2.74
N GLU A 126 -14.61 -8.15 -2.23
CA GLU A 126 -14.20 -8.09 -0.83
C GLU A 126 -15.41 -7.91 0.11
N TYR A 127 -16.39 -7.08 -0.28
CA TYR A 127 -17.62 -6.92 0.47
C TYR A 127 -18.41 -8.24 0.56
N GLN A 128 -18.55 -8.96 -0.57
CA GLN A 128 -19.22 -10.27 -0.61
C GLN A 128 -18.50 -11.29 0.30
N ARG A 129 -17.17 -11.35 0.21
CA ARG A 129 -16.36 -12.22 1.08
C ARG A 129 -16.60 -11.90 2.56
N GLN A 130 -16.60 -10.62 2.93
CA GLN A 130 -16.82 -10.21 4.33
C GLN A 130 -18.27 -10.39 4.79
N GLN A 131 -19.24 -10.38 3.89
CA GLN A 131 -20.62 -10.78 4.22
C GLN A 131 -20.70 -12.26 4.63
N GLU A 132 -19.92 -13.12 4.02
CA GLU A 132 -19.89 -14.56 4.30
C GLU A 132 -19.01 -14.91 5.51
N GLU A 133 -17.84 -14.30 5.62
CA GLU A 133 -16.82 -14.61 6.62
C GLU A 133 -16.91 -13.74 7.89
N GLY A 134 -17.60 -12.60 7.82
CA GLY A 134 -17.71 -11.58 8.86
C GLY A 134 -16.91 -10.33 8.54
N PHE A 135 -17.46 -9.18 8.92
CA PHE A 135 -16.80 -7.88 8.81
C PHE A 135 -15.75 -7.68 9.92
N CYS A 136 -14.82 -6.77 9.68
CA CYS A 136 -13.81 -6.40 10.66
C CYS A 136 -14.45 -5.84 11.93
N VAL A 137 -14.13 -6.44 13.08
CA VAL A 137 -14.58 -6.00 14.40
C VAL A 137 -13.51 -5.22 15.17
N ALA A 138 -12.32 -5.07 14.60
CA ALA A 138 -11.26 -4.28 15.23
C ALA A 138 -11.68 -2.82 15.32
N GLU A 139 -11.40 -2.21 16.47
CA GLU A 139 -11.64 -0.80 16.72
C GLU A 139 -10.31 -0.08 16.93
N VAL A 140 -10.16 1.07 16.29
CA VAL A 140 -9.01 1.96 16.45
C VAL A 140 -9.54 3.39 16.64
N ASP A 141 -9.32 3.97 17.81
CA ASP A 141 -9.78 5.32 18.17
C ASP A 141 -11.27 5.56 17.83
N GLY A 142 -12.14 4.58 18.12
CA GLY A 142 -13.58 4.63 17.83
C GLY A 142 -13.98 4.30 16.38
N MET A 143 -13.04 4.01 15.50
CA MET A 143 -13.31 3.61 14.11
C MET A 143 -13.29 2.10 13.96
N THR A 144 -14.28 1.56 13.23
CA THR A 144 -14.47 0.13 12.93
C THR A 144 -14.69 -0.07 11.43
N ASN A 145 -15.04 -1.28 11.01
CA ASN A 145 -15.39 -1.63 9.62
C ASN A 145 -14.26 -1.45 8.60
N PHE A 146 -13.00 -1.62 9.02
CA PHE A 146 -11.85 -1.55 8.11
C PHE A 146 -11.94 -2.62 7.03
N ILE A 147 -11.66 -2.21 5.77
CA ILE A 147 -11.81 -3.11 4.61
C ILE A 147 -10.66 -4.11 4.55
N PHE A 148 -9.41 -3.64 4.63
CA PHE A 148 -8.23 -4.47 4.41
C PHE A 148 -7.61 -4.93 5.73
N THR A 149 -7.89 -6.17 6.08
CA THR A 149 -7.47 -6.77 7.35
C THR A 149 -6.55 -7.97 7.15
N ASN A 150 -5.79 -8.25 8.17
CA ASN A 150 -4.99 -9.47 8.23
C ASN A 150 -5.84 -10.65 8.74
N ARG A 151 -5.25 -11.86 8.73
CA ARG A 151 -5.92 -13.09 9.19
C ARG A 151 -6.40 -13.08 10.66
N PHE A 152 -6.03 -12.08 11.43
CA PHE A 152 -6.46 -11.90 12.82
C PHE A 152 -7.57 -10.84 12.94
N GLY A 153 -8.10 -10.34 11.82
CA GLY A 153 -9.16 -9.33 11.80
C GLY A 153 -8.68 -7.91 12.10
N ASN A 154 -7.37 -7.66 12.19
CA ASN A 154 -6.83 -6.31 12.41
C ASN A 154 -6.43 -5.66 11.08
N PRO A 155 -6.47 -4.32 10.96
CA PRO A 155 -5.94 -3.63 9.79
C PRO A 155 -4.50 -4.05 9.48
N HIS A 156 -4.13 -4.05 8.19
CA HIS A 156 -2.74 -4.28 7.81
C HIS A 156 -1.84 -3.18 8.36
N ASN A 157 -0.60 -3.53 8.73
CA ASN A 157 0.40 -2.51 9.07
C ASN A 157 1.35 -2.28 7.88
N PRO A 158 1.93 -1.08 7.73
CA PRO A 158 2.79 -0.73 6.60
C PRO A 158 4.01 -1.64 6.44
N GLN A 159 4.57 -2.12 7.56
CA GLN A 159 5.71 -3.02 7.54
C GLN A 159 5.34 -4.40 6.98
N ALA A 160 4.14 -4.91 7.33
CA ALA A 160 3.64 -6.18 6.80
C ALA A 160 3.40 -6.07 5.28
N VAL A 161 2.82 -4.96 4.82
CA VAL A 161 2.63 -4.69 3.38
C VAL A 161 3.98 -4.68 2.64
N ASN A 162 4.97 -3.96 3.15
CA ASN A 162 6.29 -3.91 2.51
C ASN A 162 7.02 -5.27 2.54
N ARG A 163 6.86 -6.07 3.61
CA ARG A 163 7.38 -7.44 3.65
C ARG A 163 6.68 -8.34 2.63
N ALA A 164 5.37 -8.19 2.46
CA ALA A 164 4.61 -8.91 1.44
C ALA A 164 5.10 -8.56 0.03
N ILE A 165 5.23 -7.28 -0.31
CA ILE A 165 5.77 -6.82 -1.59
C ILE A 165 7.16 -7.44 -1.85
N LYS A 166 8.05 -7.34 -0.86
CA LYS A 166 9.39 -7.92 -0.98
C LYS A 166 9.34 -9.41 -1.27
N ARG A 167 8.54 -10.16 -0.51
CA ARG A 167 8.41 -11.61 -0.69
C ARG A 167 7.81 -11.96 -2.05
N ILE A 168 6.79 -11.24 -2.50
CA ILE A 168 6.17 -11.43 -3.81
C ILE A 168 7.21 -11.21 -4.92
N VAL A 169 7.95 -10.09 -4.87
CA VAL A 169 8.97 -9.77 -5.87
C VAL A 169 10.10 -10.80 -5.88
N ASP A 170 10.62 -11.18 -4.70
CA ASP A 170 11.71 -12.16 -4.62
C ASP A 170 11.26 -13.54 -5.15
N THR A 171 10.02 -13.98 -4.83
CA THR A 171 9.47 -15.26 -5.31
C THR A 171 9.19 -15.23 -6.81
N HIS A 172 8.51 -14.18 -7.29
CA HIS A 172 8.24 -13.98 -8.71
C HIS A 172 9.53 -14.04 -9.53
N ASN A 173 10.54 -13.27 -9.15
CA ASN A 173 11.77 -13.18 -9.90
C ASN A 173 12.52 -14.52 -9.96
N ALA A 174 12.51 -15.30 -8.87
CA ALA A 174 13.10 -16.62 -8.85
C ALA A 174 12.37 -17.61 -9.78
N GLU A 175 11.04 -17.61 -9.77
CA GLU A 175 10.21 -18.45 -10.64
C GLU A 175 10.32 -18.02 -12.11
N GLU A 176 10.33 -16.71 -12.37
CA GLU A 176 10.42 -16.14 -13.71
C GLU A 176 11.76 -16.43 -14.39
N GLU A 177 12.87 -16.39 -13.65
CA GLU A 177 14.19 -16.81 -14.19
C GLU A 177 14.19 -18.25 -14.70
N VAL A 178 13.55 -19.15 -13.95
CA VAL A 178 13.47 -20.56 -14.32
C VAL A 178 12.57 -20.75 -15.55
N GLU A 179 11.41 -20.08 -15.55
CA GLU A 179 10.42 -20.19 -16.62
C GLU A 179 10.91 -19.56 -17.93
N ALA A 180 11.54 -18.41 -17.87
CA ALA A 180 12.12 -17.73 -19.02
C ALA A 180 13.22 -18.57 -19.67
N LYS A 181 14.09 -19.22 -18.87
CA LYS A 181 15.09 -20.16 -19.39
C LYS A 181 14.47 -21.36 -20.12
N LYS A 182 13.40 -21.95 -19.55
CA LYS A 182 12.66 -23.05 -20.20
C LYS A 182 12.03 -22.62 -21.53
N LYS A 183 11.45 -21.43 -21.55
CA LYS A 183 10.77 -20.87 -22.75
C LYS A 183 11.72 -20.19 -23.73
N LYS A 184 13.01 -20.10 -23.45
CA LYS A 184 14.04 -19.43 -24.26
C LYS A 184 13.67 -17.97 -24.60
N ARG A 185 13.17 -17.20 -23.58
CA ARG A 185 12.83 -15.80 -23.65
C ARG A 185 13.55 -14.98 -22.58
N GLU A 186 13.58 -13.67 -22.73
CA GLU A 186 14.06 -12.78 -21.69
C GLU A 186 13.09 -12.76 -20.48
N PRO A 187 13.62 -12.76 -19.25
CA PRO A 187 12.79 -12.70 -18.04
C PRO A 187 12.24 -11.30 -17.79
N ILE A 188 10.99 -11.20 -17.35
CA ILE A 188 10.36 -9.95 -16.91
C ILE A 188 10.62 -9.78 -15.42
N MET A 189 11.72 -9.14 -15.07
CA MET A 189 12.13 -8.96 -13.68
C MET A 189 11.42 -7.77 -13.03
N LEU A 190 10.83 -8.01 -11.86
CA LEU A 190 10.28 -6.95 -11.04
C LEU A 190 11.40 -6.28 -10.23
N PRO A 191 11.46 -4.93 -10.21
CA PRO A 191 12.42 -4.21 -9.38
C PRO A 191 12.06 -4.34 -7.89
N ARG A 192 13.02 -4.14 -7.00
CA ARG A 192 12.71 -3.98 -5.58
C ARG A 192 12.06 -2.63 -5.33
N PHE A 193 10.87 -2.65 -4.70
CA PHE A 193 10.11 -1.44 -4.40
C PHE A 193 9.36 -1.55 -3.07
N SER A 194 8.82 -0.43 -2.61
CA SER A 194 7.94 -0.35 -1.44
C SER A 194 6.55 0.13 -1.87
N CYS A 195 5.56 0.00 -0.99
CA CYS A 195 4.18 0.43 -1.25
C CYS A 195 4.05 1.89 -1.76
N HIS A 196 5.03 2.75 -1.48
CA HIS A 196 5.05 4.14 -1.95
C HIS A 196 5.15 4.25 -3.48
N ILE A 197 5.72 3.23 -4.12
CA ILE A 197 5.86 3.18 -5.58
C ILE A 197 4.50 3.09 -6.26
N PHE A 198 3.51 2.40 -5.70
CA PHE A 198 2.17 2.34 -6.27
C PHE A 198 1.54 3.73 -6.47
N ARG A 199 1.74 4.64 -5.49
CA ARG A 199 1.28 6.02 -5.63
C ARG A 199 2.05 6.79 -6.72
N HIS A 200 3.36 6.59 -6.84
CA HIS A 200 4.13 7.19 -7.94
C HIS A 200 3.68 6.65 -9.29
N THR A 201 3.40 5.36 -9.36
CA THR A 201 2.91 4.68 -10.57
C THR A 201 1.53 5.18 -11.01
N PHE A 202 0.61 5.41 -10.06
CA PHE A 202 -0.71 5.98 -10.34
C PHE A 202 -0.63 7.41 -10.93
N ALA A 203 0.38 8.18 -10.55
CA ALA A 203 0.56 9.58 -10.94
C ALA A 203 1.39 9.76 -12.23
N SER A 204 1.87 8.67 -12.84
CA SER A 204 2.68 8.66 -14.07
C SER A 204 1.87 8.32 -15.29
#